data_aad16c08f30ddfab53ef1a2b354a50b2
#
_entry.id   aad16c08f30ddfab53ef1a2b354a50b2
#
_cell.length_a   1.000
_cell.length_b   1.000
_cell.length_c   1.000
_cell.angle_alpha   90.00
_cell.angle_beta   90.00
_cell.angle_gamma   90.00
#
_symmetry.space_group_name_H-M   'P 1'
#
loop_
_entity.id
_entity.type
_entity.pdbx_description
1 polymer ?
#
loop_
_entity_poly.entity_id
_entity_poly.type
_entity_poly.pdbx_seq_one_letter_code
_entity_poly.pdbx_strand_id
1 'polypeptide(L)'
;VKRNYLPLKTTVKVSTQTQLPLHLVITHPQYRFVDLFAGIGGFRIALEKLGGRCSGYSEIDKQAIQVYQQNFISYLNSDEIAFGDVSKISNLPDNLDLIVGGVPCQPWSVAGCLRGFEDPRGKLWFDVIKLVQKSQPKSFIFENVSGLASPRNRENLELIIDELTSCGYQVYWQLLNAYDFGLPQNRERVFIVGIRKNIDNYERFKFPLPLGIHPKVLDILEDIKNIQPVKKVKLSADTLFNGFVPPSRTRFQKEDELNDFFIFSDLRNGHTTIHSWDIIKTTERQKSICLALLKLRRSKKYGEKDGHPVAFSTFLEIIPDLKIEELNQLVSLGICWQTTAGKYEFINSKNMTGINGIYRIILPTADIIPTLTATGAKDYIATISITATHPQEYKQLFLKKIYKPKKFREITPQDARKLQGFPDNFIYHPQSAIAKKQFGNAVPITVVQAVARNLLEIILPN
;
A
#
# COMPACT_ATOMS: atom_id res chain seq x y z
N VAL A 1 7.95 -9.99 -52.30
CA VAL A 1 6.98 -10.79 -51.56
C VAL A 1 6.29 -9.88 -50.54
N LYS A 2 5.08 -9.42 -50.86
CA LYS A 2 4.27 -8.58 -49.98
C LYS A 2 3.57 -9.50 -48.97
N ARG A 3 3.78 -9.27 -47.68
CA ARG A 3 2.99 -9.90 -46.59
C ARG A 3 1.79 -9.01 -46.28
N ASN A 4 0.59 -9.56 -46.55
CA ASN A 4 -0.69 -8.95 -46.18
C ASN A 4 -0.93 -9.13 -44.67
N TYR A 5 -1.12 -8.04 -43.97
CA TYR A 5 -1.67 -8.02 -42.61
C TYR A 5 -3.20 -7.93 -42.71
N LEU A 6 -3.89 -8.97 -42.21
CA LEU A 6 -5.32 -8.95 -41.95
C LEU A 6 -5.59 -8.28 -40.62
N PRO A 7 -6.55 -7.35 -40.50
CA PRO A 7 -6.92 -6.77 -39.22
C PRO A 7 -7.84 -7.76 -38.47
N LEU A 8 -7.44 -8.15 -37.26
CA LEU A 8 -8.30 -8.85 -36.30
C LEU A 8 -9.41 -7.89 -35.82
N LYS A 9 -10.63 -8.11 -36.35
CA LYS A 9 -11.85 -7.49 -35.80
C LYS A 9 -12.25 -8.24 -34.54
N THR A 10 -11.85 -7.74 -33.37
CA THR A 10 -12.42 -8.12 -32.09
C THR A 10 -13.55 -7.16 -31.78
N THR A 11 -14.79 -7.59 -32.08
CA THR A 11 -16.01 -6.91 -31.63
C THR A 11 -16.18 -7.12 -30.12
N VAL A 12 -15.76 -6.15 -29.31
CA VAL A 12 -16.13 -6.09 -27.91
C VAL A 12 -17.59 -5.62 -27.85
N LYS A 13 -18.50 -6.51 -27.41
CA LYS A 13 -19.86 -6.11 -27.05
C LYS A 13 -19.79 -5.20 -25.83
N VAL A 14 -19.93 -3.91 -26.04
CA VAL A 14 -20.14 -2.92 -24.99
C VAL A 14 -21.58 -3.08 -24.54
N SER A 15 -21.80 -3.56 -23.32
CA SER A 15 -23.11 -3.49 -22.68
C SER A 15 -23.40 -2.00 -22.38
N THR A 16 -24.43 -1.48 -22.99
CA THR A 16 -24.97 -0.14 -22.74
C THR A 16 -25.67 -0.11 -21.37
N GLN A 17 -24.90 -0.05 -20.29
CA GLN A 17 -25.39 0.54 -19.05
C GLN A 17 -25.07 2.03 -19.13
N THR A 18 -26.11 2.85 -19.12
CA THR A 18 -26.04 4.31 -18.95
C THR A 18 -25.41 4.61 -17.57
N GLN A 19 -24.09 4.66 -17.53
CA GLN A 19 -23.37 5.06 -16.32
C GLN A 19 -23.48 6.57 -16.21
N LEU A 20 -23.97 7.05 -15.07
CA LEU A 20 -23.86 8.45 -14.68
C LEU A 20 -22.36 8.84 -14.71
N PRO A 21 -22.01 10.01 -15.25
CA PRO A 21 -20.62 10.43 -15.33
C PRO A 21 -19.97 10.48 -13.95
N LEU A 22 -18.69 10.15 -13.92
CA LEU A 22 -17.86 10.18 -12.70
C LEU A 22 -17.78 11.59 -12.10
N HIS A 23 -17.98 12.60 -12.95
CA HIS A 23 -17.78 14.01 -12.63
C HIS A 23 -19.05 14.81 -12.87
N LEU A 24 -19.35 15.69 -11.92
CA LEU A 24 -20.13 16.86 -12.19
C LEU A 24 -19.37 17.74 -13.20
N VAL A 25 -19.99 18.12 -14.28
CA VAL A 25 -19.42 19.14 -15.17
C VAL A 25 -19.28 20.42 -14.35
N ILE A 26 -18.07 20.72 -13.90
CA ILE A 26 -17.80 21.95 -13.15
C ILE A 26 -17.74 23.08 -14.17
N THR A 27 -18.86 23.75 -14.35
CA THR A 27 -18.98 24.89 -15.28
C THR A 27 -18.19 26.11 -14.82
N HIS A 28 -17.98 26.25 -13.52
CA HIS A 28 -17.20 27.33 -12.89
C HIS A 28 -16.23 26.74 -11.87
N PRO A 29 -15.01 26.33 -12.28
CA PRO A 29 -14.03 25.78 -11.35
C PRO A 29 -13.56 26.87 -10.38
N GLN A 30 -13.47 26.51 -9.11
CA GLN A 30 -12.99 27.40 -8.06
C GLN A 30 -11.46 27.56 -8.11
N TYR A 31 -10.76 26.55 -8.62
CA TYR A 31 -9.30 26.54 -8.73
C TYR A 31 -8.83 25.57 -9.83
N ARG A 32 -7.57 25.76 -10.27
CA ARG A 32 -6.93 24.96 -11.32
C ARG A 32 -5.74 24.21 -10.75
N PHE A 33 -5.58 22.94 -11.14
CA PHE A 33 -4.46 22.13 -10.71
C PHE A 33 -3.83 21.31 -11.84
N VAL A 34 -2.60 20.87 -11.61
CA VAL A 34 -1.87 19.87 -12.41
C VAL A 34 -1.57 18.65 -11.54
N ASP A 35 -1.79 17.45 -12.10
CA ASP A 35 -1.57 16.15 -11.43
C ASP A 35 -0.30 15.48 -12.00
N LEU A 36 0.80 15.54 -11.26
CA LEU A 36 2.07 14.90 -11.61
C LEU A 36 2.09 13.46 -11.10
N PHE A 37 2.60 12.53 -11.95
CA PHE A 37 2.56 11.10 -11.65
C PHE A 37 1.15 10.60 -11.37
N ALA A 38 0.22 11.02 -12.21
CA ALA A 38 -1.23 10.93 -11.98
C ALA A 38 -1.75 9.49 -11.75
N GLY A 39 -1.01 8.49 -12.20
CA GLY A 39 -1.43 7.08 -12.08
C GLY A 39 -2.80 6.88 -12.74
N ILE A 40 -3.75 6.41 -11.91
CA ILE A 40 -5.14 6.22 -12.32
C ILE A 40 -6.07 7.38 -11.89
N GLY A 41 -5.52 8.54 -11.47
CA GLY A 41 -6.27 9.75 -11.19
C GLY A 41 -6.80 9.89 -9.76
N GLY A 42 -6.12 9.34 -8.77
CA GLY A 42 -6.55 9.44 -7.37
C GLY A 42 -6.60 10.87 -6.84
N PHE A 43 -5.57 11.69 -7.12
CA PHE A 43 -5.59 13.12 -6.79
C PHE A 43 -6.69 13.83 -7.54
N ARG A 44 -6.83 13.59 -8.83
CA ARG A 44 -7.86 14.22 -9.68
C ARG A 44 -9.26 14.00 -9.10
N ILE A 45 -9.63 12.74 -8.78
CA ILE A 45 -10.95 12.44 -8.19
C ILE A 45 -11.17 13.22 -6.89
N ALA A 46 -10.13 13.29 -6.04
CA ALA A 46 -10.23 13.99 -4.77
C ALA A 46 -10.46 15.49 -4.96
N LEU A 47 -9.72 16.12 -5.86
CA LEU A 47 -9.72 17.56 -6.07
C LEU A 47 -10.93 18.05 -6.89
N GLU A 48 -11.38 17.29 -7.90
CA GLU A 48 -12.57 17.65 -8.66
C GLU A 48 -13.84 17.58 -7.80
N LYS A 49 -13.90 16.65 -6.82
CA LYS A 49 -14.97 16.65 -5.82
C LYS A 49 -15.00 17.91 -4.93
N LEU A 50 -13.90 18.63 -4.87
CA LEU A 50 -13.75 19.91 -4.15
C LEU A 50 -13.83 21.14 -5.06
N GLY A 51 -14.32 20.99 -6.30
CA GLY A 51 -14.51 22.09 -7.24
C GLY A 51 -13.27 22.46 -8.05
N GLY A 52 -12.22 21.65 -8.04
CA GLY A 52 -11.01 21.88 -8.85
C GLY A 52 -11.17 21.43 -10.29
N ARG A 53 -10.42 22.09 -11.21
CA ARG A 53 -10.30 21.69 -12.61
C ARG A 53 -8.86 21.25 -12.91
N CYS A 54 -8.72 20.04 -13.45
CA CYS A 54 -7.44 19.57 -13.95
C CYS A 54 -7.06 20.32 -15.23
N SER A 55 -5.90 20.98 -15.23
CA SER A 55 -5.34 21.67 -16.39
C SER A 55 -4.34 20.83 -17.15
N GLY A 56 -3.91 19.72 -16.57
CA GLY A 56 -3.03 18.76 -17.21
C GLY A 56 -2.52 17.71 -16.24
N TYR A 57 -2.02 16.63 -16.79
CA TYR A 57 -1.48 15.51 -16.02
C TYR A 57 -0.20 14.96 -16.63
N SER A 58 0.63 14.34 -15.80
CA SER A 58 1.84 13.63 -16.20
C SER A 58 1.78 12.19 -15.73
N GLU A 59 1.95 11.24 -16.64
CA GLU A 59 2.06 9.80 -16.38
C GLU A 59 2.81 9.14 -17.55
N ILE A 60 3.60 8.09 -17.27
CA ILE A 60 4.37 7.34 -18.26
C ILE A 60 3.93 5.89 -18.42
N ASP A 61 3.26 5.33 -17.41
CA ASP A 61 2.75 3.95 -17.47
C ASP A 61 1.54 3.91 -18.43
N LYS A 62 1.73 3.27 -19.58
CA LYS A 62 0.70 3.18 -20.63
C LYS A 62 -0.61 2.56 -20.13
N GLN A 63 -0.55 1.63 -19.19
CA GLN A 63 -1.74 0.96 -18.63
C GLN A 63 -2.46 1.89 -17.63
N ALA A 64 -1.71 2.72 -16.90
CA ALA A 64 -2.30 3.74 -16.04
C ALA A 64 -2.95 4.85 -16.89
N ILE A 65 -2.27 5.31 -17.94
CA ILE A 65 -2.81 6.30 -18.90
C ILE A 65 -4.12 5.79 -19.52
N GLN A 66 -4.18 4.52 -19.92
CA GLN A 66 -5.40 3.94 -20.49
C GLN A 66 -6.57 4.01 -19.51
N VAL A 67 -6.36 3.62 -18.25
CA VAL A 67 -7.39 3.69 -17.19
C VAL A 67 -7.76 5.14 -16.89
N TYR A 68 -6.78 6.03 -16.81
CA TYR A 68 -7.00 7.46 -16.61
C TYR A 68 -7.90 8.04 -17.72
N GLN A 69 -7.56 7.80 -18.96
CA GLN A 69 -8.32 8.28 -20.11
C GLN A 69 -9.74 7.70 -20.17
N GLN A 70 -9.93 6.43 -19.84
CA GLN A 70 -11.26 5.83 -19.78
C GLN A 70 -12.20 6.50 -18.77
N ASN A 71 -11.64 7.03 -17.68
CA ASN A 71 -12.43 7.69 -16.65
C ASN A 71 -12.62 9.20 -16.88
N PHE A 72 -11.72 9.85 -17.61
CA PHE A 72 -11.66 11.31 -17.67
C PHE A 72 -11.72 11.89 -19.11
N ILE A 73 -11.49 11.07 -20.17
CA ILE A 73 -11.34 11.59 -21.54
C ILE A 73 -12.59 12.30 -22.08
N SER A 74 -13.79 11.82 -21.71
CA SER A 74 -15.06 12.43 -22.11
C SER A 74 -15.26 13.82 -21.49
N TYR A 75 -14.43 14.18 -20.53
CA TYR A 75 -14.43 15.43 -19.78
C TYR A 75 -13.13 16.21 -19.97
N LEU A 76 -12.20 15.70 -20.82
CA LEU A 76 -11.03 16.47 -21.19
C LEU A 76 -11.50 17.75 -21.85
N ASN A 77 -11.26 18.86 -21.16
CA ASN A 77 -11.45 20.15 -21.78
C ASN A 77 -10.43 20.25 -22.92
N SER A 78 -10.75 20.97 -23.98
CA SER A 78 -9.88 21.15 -25.13
C SER A 78 -8.49 21.71 -24.80
N ASP A 79 -8.34 22.26 -23.59
CA ASP A 79 -7.12 22.90 -23.07
C ASP A 79 -6.38 22.05 -22.01
N GLU A 80 -6.86 20.83 -21.68
CA GLU A 80 -6.14 19.93 -20.77
C GLU A 80 -4.92 19.29 -21.46
N ILE A 81 -3.76 19.32 -20.81
CA ILE A 81 -2.49 18.88 -21.38
C ILE A 81 -2.06 17.54 -20.80
N ALA A 82 -1.76 16.57 -21.66
CA ALA A 82 -1.09 15.33 -21.28
C ALA A 82 0.44 15.51 -21.43
N PHE A 83 1.15 15.72 -20.33
CA PHE A 83 2.58 16.06 -20.33
C PHE A 83 3.49 14.84 -20.56
N GLY A 84 3.04 13.64 -20.26
CA GLY A 84 3.87 12.43 -20.32
C GLY A 84 4.92 12.39 -19.21
N ASP A 85 6.19 12.37 -19.58
CA ASP A 85 7.33 12.26 -18.64
C ASP A 85 7.62 13.59 -17.94
N VAL A 86 7.54 13.59 -16.59
CA VAL A 86 7.80 14.78 -15.75
C VAL A 86 9.17 15.41 -16.05
N SER A 87 10.20 14.61 -16.29
CA SER A 87 11.55 15.09 -16.57
C SER A 87 11.68 15.89 -17.88
N LYS A 88 10.67 15.80 -18.75
CA LYS A 88 10.62 16.47 -20.05
C LYS A 88 9.70 17.69 -20.08
N ILE A 89 9.03 17.99 -18.98
CA ILE A 89 8.14 19.13 -18.88
C ILE A 89 8.96 20.42 -18.82
N SER A 90 8.81 21.26 -19.81
CA SER A 90 9.48 22.57 -19.85
C SER A 90 8.69 23.65 -19.13
N ASN A 91 7.36 23.66 -19.29
CA ASN A 91 6.46 24.64 -18.71
C ASN A 91 5.16 23.97 -18.29
N LEU A 92 4.57 24.44 -17.19
CA LEU A 92 3.20 24.18 -16.82
C LEU A 92 2.29 25.34 -17.21
N PRO A 93 0.96 25.16 -17.25
CA PRO A 93 0.03 26.27 -17.53
C PRO A 93 0.22 27.42 -16.53
N ASP A 94 0.00 28.64 -17.01
CA ASP A 94 0.04 29.81 -16.14
C ASP A 94 -1.12 29.88 -15.17
N ASN A 95 -0.93 30.61 -14.08
CA ASN A 95 -1.95 30.84 -13.04
C ASN A 95 -2.51 29.57 -12.42
N LEU A 96 -1.63 28.59 -12.12
CA LEU A 96 -2.00 27.41 -11.38
C LEU A 96 -2.19 27.74 -9.90
N ASP A 97 -3.29 27.27 -9.35
CA ASP A 97 -3.52 27.34 -7.91
C ASP A 97 -2.78 26.21 -7.18
N LEU A 98 -2.72 25.01 -7.79
CA LEU A 98 -2.23 23.83 -7.11
C LEU A 98 -1.44 22.91 -8.07
N ILE A 99 -0.30 22.41 -7.62
CA ILE A 99 0.37 21.24 -8.18
C ILE A 99 0.23 20.08 -7.18
N VAL A 100 -0.17 18.91 -7.68
CA VAL A 100 -0.22 17.70 -6.86
C VAL A 100 0.58 16.57 -7.49
N GLY A 101 0.97 15.59 -6.68
CA GLY A 101 1.64 14.42 -7.23
C GLY A 101 2.03 13.38 -6.20
N GLY A 102 1.90 12.11 -6.58
CA GLY A 102 2.48 10.97 -5.88
C GLY A 102 3.88 10.68 -6.41
N VAL A 103 4.89 11.40 -5.92
CA VAL A 103 6.27 11.26 -6.43
C VAL A 103 6.75 9.81 -6.22
N PRO A 104 7.46 9.15 -7.19
CA PRO A 104 7.82 7.75 -7.09
C PRO A 104 8.50 7.37 -5.77
N CYS A 105 7.91 6.39 -5.07
CA CYS A 105 8.29 5.98 -3.72
C CYS A 105 9.33 4.87 -3.66
N GLN A 106 9.65 4.23 -4.78
CA GLN A 106 10.49 3.03 -4.80
C GLN A 106 11.89 3.23 -4.21
N PRO A 107 12.55 4.40 -4.36
CA PRO A 107 13.82 4.66 -3.70
C PRO A 107 13.76 4.67 -2.17
N TRP A 108 12.59 4.96 -1.60
CA TRP A 108 12.36 5.19 -0.16
C TRP A 108 11.61 4.06 0.54
N SER A 109 11.04 3.11 -0.22
CA SER A 109 10.19 2.06 0.36
C SER A 109 11.02 0.92 0.96
N VAL A 110 10.52 0.31 2.05
CA VAL A 110 11.10 -0.88 2.67
C VAL A 110 11.13 -2.08 1.69
N ALA A 111 10.20 -2.13 0.73
CA ALA A 111 10.17 -3.14 -0.33
C ALA A 111 11.16 -2.83 -1.47
N GLY A 112 11.69 -1.60 -1.55
CA GLY A 112 12.76 -1.19 -2.45
C GLY A 112 14.13 -1.33 -1.77
N CYS A 113 15.20 -1.09 -2.53
CA CYS A 113 16.57 -1.18 -2.01
C CYS A 113 16.99 0.01 -1.13
N LEU A 114 16.09 0.93 -0.78
CA LEU A 114 16.33 2.14 0.03
C LEU A 114 17.53 2.99 -0.47
N ARG A 115 17.66 3.15 -1.80
CA ARG A 115 18.79 3.85 -2.44
C ARG A 115 18.66 5.39 -2.44
N GLY A 116 17.52 5.92 -2.00
CA GLY A 116 17.33 7.38 -1.94
C GLY A 116 17.59 8.08 -3.29
N PHE A 117 18.36 9.15 -3.27
CA PHE A 117 18.76 9.90 -4.47
C PHE A 117 19.78 9.20 -5.37
N GLU A 118 20.39 8.09 -4.96
CA GLU A 118 21.23 7.27 -5.83
C GLU A 118 20.39 6.53 -6.90
N ASP A 119 19.11 6.28 -6.64
CA ASP A 119 18.18 5.74 -7.62
C ASP A 119 17.73 6.86 -8.58
N PRO A 120 17.75 6.64 -9.92
CA PRO A 120 17.30 7.63 -10.90
C PRO A 120 15.89 8.19 -10.60
N ARG A 121 15.02 7.39 -9.97
CA ARG A 121 13.66 7.82 -9.61
C ARG A 121 13.64 8.76 -8.39
N GLY A 122 14.66 8.73 -7.53
CA GLY A 122 14.84 9.71 -6.46
C GLY A 122 15.15 11.10 -7.01
N LYS A 123 15.83 11.16 -8.15
CA LYS A 123 16.17 12.41 -8.86
C LYS A 123 14.95 13.15 -9.39
N LEU A 124 13.80 12.47 -9.59
CA LEU A 124 12.56 13.11 -10.03
C LEU A 124 12.05 14.18 -9.05
N TRP A 125 12.45 14.14 -7.79
CA TRP A 125 12.18 15.23 -6.84
C TRP A 125 12.77 16.56 -7.31
N PHE A 126 14.00 16.55 -7.83
CA PHE A 126 14.62 17.78 -8.35
C PHE A 126 13.90 18.31 -9.62
N ASP A 127 13.36 17.42 -10.45
CA ASP A 127 12.55 17.85 -11.60
C ASP A 127 11.22 18.47 -11.13
N VAL A 128 10.56 17.87 -10.12
CA VAL A 128 9.35 18.45 -9.50
C VAL A 128 9.66 19.81 -8.86
N ILE A 129 10.76 19.94 -8.11
CA ILE A 129 11.18 21.21 -7.48
C ILE A 129 11.42 22.29 -8.54
N LYS A 130 12.09 21.97 -9.66
CA LYS A 130 12.28 22.90 -10.77
C LYS A 130 10.95 23.36 -11.39
N LEU A 131 9.97 22.44 -11.53
CA LEU A 131 8.64 22.80 -12.00
C LEU A 131 7.92 23.74 -11.03
N VAL A 132 7.98 23.48 -9.73
CA VAL A 132 7.41 24.37 -8.70
C VAL A 132 8.10 25.73 -8.72
N GLN A 133 9.43 25.77 -8.80
CA GLN A 133 10.22 27.00 -8.87
C GLN A 133 9.85 27.86 -10.10
N LYS A 134 9.64 27.20 -11.24
CA LYS A 134 9.37 27.90 -12.51
C LYS A 134 7.92 28.35 -12.61
N SER A 135 6.96 27.49 -12.26
CA SER A 135 5.52 27.78 -12.43
C SER A 135 4.91 28.57 -11.27
N GLN A 136 5.58 28.62 -10.14
CA GLN A 136 5.15 29.39 -8.95
C GLN A 136 3.64 29.24 -8.63
N PRO A 137 3.10 27.99 -8.50
CA PRO A 137 1.69 27.82 -8.11
C PRO A 137 1.41 28.45 -6.75
N LYS A 138 0.15 28.72 -6.39
CA LYS A 138 -0.19 29.20 -5.05
C LYS A 138 0.21 28.18 -3.98
N SER A 139 0.10 26.88 -4.31
CA SER A 139 0.38 25.79 -3.37
C SER A 139 0.71 24.48 -4.09
N PHE A 140 1.15 23.49 -3.31
CA PHE A 140 1.33 22.11 -3.78
C PHE A 140 0.98 21.09 -2.68
N ILE A 141 0.59 19.88 -3.10
CA ILE A 141 0.44 18.70 -2.24
C ILE A 141 1.19 17.54 -2.88
N PHE A 142 2.24 17.06 -2.23
CA PHE A 142 2.95 15.85 -2.63
C PHE A 142 2.74 14.72 -1.64
N GLU A 143 2.61 13.50 -2.15
CA GLU A 143 2.48 12.28 -1.34
C GLU A 143 3.66 11.35 -1.57
N ASN A 144 4.06 10.66 -0.50
CA ASN A 144 5.04 9.58 -0.59
C ASN A 144 4.82 8.52 0.50
N VAL A 145 5.54 7.40 0.42
CA VAL A 145 5.52 6.38 1.47
C VAL A 145 6.10 6.91 2.79
N SER A 146 5.62 6.37 3.91
CA SER A 146 6.12 6.73 5.26
C SER A 146 7.63 6.47 5.43
N GLY A 147 8.20 5.58 4.61
CA GLY A 147 9.64 5.32 4.59
C GLY A 147 10.50 6.55 4.31
N LEU A 148 10.00 7.55 3.58
CA LEU A 148 10.70 8.82 3.34
C LEU A 148 10.90 9.61 4.65
N ALA A 149 9.94 9.56 5.57
CA ALA A 149 10.02 10.22 6.88
C ALA A 149 10.69 9.35 7.97
N SER A 150 11.18 8.16 7.63
CA SER A 150 11.88 7.30 8.58
C SER A 150 13.23 7.90 9.01
N PRO A 151 13.76 7.54 10.20
CA PRO A 151 15.06 8.05 10.66
C PRO A 151 16.19 7.86 9.63
N ARG A 152 16.16 6.78 8.86
CA ARG A 152 17.16 6.48 7.83
C ARG A 152 17.14 7.44 6.65
N ASN A 153 15.97 7.99 6.32
CA ASN A 153 15.77 8.86 5.15
C ASN A 153 15.49 10.32 5.56
N ARG A 154 15.67 10.65 6.84
CA ARG A 154 15.34 11.95 7.40
C ARG A 154 16.05 13.08 6.68
N GLU A 155 17.34 12.95 6.45
CA GLU A 155 18.16 13.95 5.74
C GLU A 155 17.64 14.21 4.32
N ASN A 156 17.16 13.16 3.63
CA ASN A 156 16.59 13.33 2.30
C ASN A 156 15.25 14.08 2.33
N LEU A 157 14.41 13.84 3.34
CA LEU A 157 13.17 14.60 3.51
C LEU A 157 13.47 16.06 3.83
N GLU A 158 14.42 16.33 4.71
CA GLU A 158 14.86 17.68 5.07
C GLU A 158 15.40 18.42 3.85
N LEU A 159 16.24 17.78 3.03
CA LEU A 159 16.72 18.38 1.77
C LEU A 159 15.56 18.76 0.83
N ILE A 160 14.57 17.88 0.64
CA ILE A 160 13.39 18.19 -0.19
C ILE A 160 12.64 19.42 0.37
N ILE A 161 12.47 19.50 1.68
CA ILE A 161 11.78 20.60 2.34
C ILE A 161 12.55 21.90 2.17
N ASP A 162 13.88 21.88 2.36
CA ASP A 162 14.75 23.05 2.26
C ASP A 162 14.74 23.60 0.82
N GLU A 163 14.85 22.73 -0.18
CA GLU A 163 14.77 23.11 -1.59
C GLU A 163 13.42 23.77 -1.94
N LEU A 164 12.30 23.15 -1.51
CA LEU A 164 10.97 23.73 -1.71
C LEU A 164 10.77 25.04 -0.96
N THR A 165 11.35 25.17 0.24
CA THR A 165 11.33 26.41 1.02
C THR A 165 12.12 27.51 0.32
N SER A 166 13.24 27.17 -0.28
CA SER A 166 14.08 28.08 -1.07
C SER A 166 13.36 28.61 -2.33
N CYS A 167 12.36 27.87 -2.83
CA CYS A 167 11.48 28.33 -3.91
C CYS A 167 10.45 29.38 -3.47
N GLY A 168 10.41 29.80 -2.21
CA GLY A 168 9.52 30.84 -1.70
C GLY A 168 8.25 30.33 -1.01
N TYR A 169 8.24 29.07 -0.60
CA TYR A 169 7.09 28.43 0.06
C TYR A 169 7.31 28.27 1.57
N GLN A 170 6.22 28.33 2.33
CA GLN A 170 6.16 27.73 3.65
C GLN A 170 5.77 26.28 3.46
N VAL A 171 6.62 25.36 3.94
CA VAL A 171 6.44 23.92 3.71
C VAL A 171 6.09 23.23 5.02
N TYR A 172 5.07 22.38 4.98
CA TYR A 172 4.58 21.57 6.07
C TYR A 172 4.64 20.11 5.66
N TRP A 173 4.85 19.20 6.60
CA TRP A 173 4.71 17.79 6.33
C TRP A 173 4.18 17.03 7.55
N GLN A 174 3.44 15.94 7.27
CA GLN A 174 2.90 15.06 8.29
C GLN A 174 2.68 13.65 7.76
N LEU A 175 2.80 12.66 8.65
CA LEU A 175 2.36 11.28 8.40
C LEU A 175 0.86 11.18 8.67
N LEU A 176 0.09 10.76 7.67
CA LEU A 176 -1.34 10.54 7.77
C LEU A 176 -1.66 9.08 7.41
N ASN A 177 -2.61 8.50 8.13
CA ASN A 177 -3.04 7.12 7.91
C ASN A 177 -4.45 7.08 7.35
N ALA A 178 -4.65 6.34 6.26
CA ALA A 178 -5.95 6.22 5.59
C ALA A 178 -7.07 5.76 6.54
N TYR A 179 -6.74 4.98 7.56
CA TYR A 179 -7.69 4.55 8.58
C TYR A 179 -8.31 5.72 9.36
N ASP A 180 -7.56 6.76 9.61
CA ASP A 180 -8.02 7.93 10.34
C ASP A 180 -8.96 8.82 9.50
N PHE A 181 -9.05 8.51 8.20
CA PHE A 181 -9.85 9.25 7.21
C PHE A 181 -10.92 8.38 6.53
N GLY A 182 -11.43 7.36 7.24
CA GLY A 182 -12.60 6.61 6.82
C GLY A 182 -12.34 5.46 5.86
N LEU A 183 -11.11 4.93 5.77
CA LEU A 183 -10.80 3.71 5.05
C LEU A 183 -10.29 2.63 6.02
N PRO A 184 -10.78 1.39 5.99
CA PRO A 184 -10.32 0.34 6.90
C PRO A 184 -8.96 -0.23 6.46
N GLN A 185 -8.01 0.65 6.19
CA GLN A 185 -6.68 0.29 5.69
C GLN A 185 -5.58 0.99 6.47
N ASN A 186 -4.65 0.22 7.02
CA ASN A 186 -3.42 0.75 7.63
C ASN A 186 -2.45 1.19 6.52
N ARG A 187 -2.75 2.35 5.92
CA ARG A 187 -1.94 2.96 4.86
C ARG A 187 -1.43 4.31 5.32
N GLU A 188 -0.22 4.30 5.87
CA GLU A 188 0.46 5.51 6.31
C GLU A 188 1.28 6.11 5.16
N ARG A 189 1.12 7.41 4.95
CA ARG A 189 1.79 8.18 3.91
C ARG A 189 2.28 9.52 4.46
N VAL A 190 3.43 9.97 3.98
CA VAL A 190 3.86 11.34 4.22
C VAL A 190 3.20 12.26 3.21
N PHE A 191 2.59 13.33 3.69
CA PHE A 191 2.07 14.42 2.89
C PHE A 191 2.94 15.64 3.11
N ILE A 192 3.36 16.28 2.00
CA ILE A 192 4.16 17.50 2.00
C ILE A 192 3.30 18.58 1.33
N VAL A 193 2.99 19.62 2.06
CA VAL A 193 2.15 20.75 1.62
C VAL A 193 2.96 22.02 1.62
N GLY A 194 2.98 22.76 0.53
CA GLY A 194 3.60 24.07 0.45
C GLY A 194 2.62 25.16 0.07
N ILE A 195 2.71 26.28 0.72
CA ILE A 195 1.92 27.48 0.43
C ILE A 195 2.90 28.62 0.17
N ARG A 196 2.70 29.33 -0.94
CA ARG A 196 3.57 30.44 -1.31
C ARG A 196 3.47 31.56 -0.27
N LYS A 197 4.61 32.07 0.20
CA LYS A 197 4.68 33.05 1.29
C LYS A 197 4.03 34.41 1.01
N ASN A 198 3.64 34.69 -0.25
CA ASN A 198 2.87 35.88 -0.59
C ASN A 198 1.35 35.70 -0.53
N ILE A 199 0.86 34.52 -0.11
CA ILE A 199 -0.56 34.26 0.15
C ILE A 199 -0.86 34.69 1.60
N ASP A 200 -1.94 35.42 1.79
CA ASP A 200 -2.35 35.84 3.12
C ASP A 200 -2.68 34.63 4.01
N ASN A 201 -2.28 34.70 5.27
CA ASN A 201 -2.51 33.67 6.26
C ASN A 201 -1.89 32.29 5.94
N TYR A 202 -0.87 32.21 5.08
CA TYR A 202 -0.19 30.97 4.74
C TYR A 202 0.29 30.20 5.97
N GLU A 203 0.59 30.85 7.08
CA GLU A 203 1.06 30.27 8.34
C GLU A 203 -0.04 29.54 9.12
N ARG A 204 -1.31 29.76 8.77
CA ARG A 204 -2.46 29.17 9.48
C ARG A 204 -2.76 27.73 9.05
N PHE A 205 -2.08 27.22 8.03
CA PHE A 205 -2.31 25.86 7.58
C PHE A 205 -2.06 24.85 8.69
N LYS A 206 -3.01 23.92 8.86
CA LYS A 206 -2.85 22.76 9.73
C LYS A 206 -3.34 21.52 8.99
N PHE A 207 -2.64 20.42 9.16
CA PHE A 207 -3.13 19.14 8.66
C PHE A 207 -4.46 18.77 9.32
N PRO A 208 -5.32 18.04 8.58
CA PRO A 208 -6.63 17.65 9.11
C PRO A 208 -6.48 16.71 10.30
N LEU A 209 -7.39 16.86 11.25
CA LEU A 209 -7.53 15.91 12.36
C LEU A 209 -8.21 14.62 11.89
N PRO A 210 -8.00 13.48 12.55
CA PRO A 210 -8.72 12.25 12.31
C PRO A 210 -10.23 12.48 12.32
N LEU A 211 -10.94 11.88 11.36
CA LEU A 211 -12.40 12.07 11.22
C LEU A 211 -13.22 11.37 12.32
N GLY A 212 -12.61 10.47 13.10
CA GLY A 212 -13.33 9.67 14.10
C GLY A 212 -14.29 8.63 13.51
N ILE A 213 -14.27 8.43 12.18
CA ILE A 213 -15.11 7.47 11.47
C ILE A 213 -14.22 6.29 11.06
N HIS A 214 -14.53 5.12 11.58
CA HIS A 214 -13.76 3.91 11.34
C HIS A 214 -14.66 2.79 10.76
N PRO A 215 -14.92 2.80 9.44
CA PRO A 215 -15.68 1.72 8.81
C PRO A 215 -14.89 0.40 8.94
N LYS A 216 -15.61 -0.69 9.09
CA LYS A 216 -15.04 -2.03 9.12
C LYS A 216 -14.89 -2.57 7.70
N VAL A 217 -14.08 -3.62 7.57
CA VAL A 217 -13.94 -4.33 6.29
C VAL A 217 -15.29 -4.83 5.78
N LEU A 218 -16.15 -5.33 6.68
CA LEU A 218 -17.53 -5.76 6.36
C LEU A 218 -18.41 -4.64 5.77
N ASP A 219 -18.20 -3.39 6.18
CA ASP A 219 -19.01 -2.27 5.72
C ASP A 219 -18.70 -1.92 4.25
N ILE A 220 -17.50 -2.28 3.80
CA ILE A 220 -16.99 -1.94 2.47
C ILE A 220 -17.16 -3.08 1.48
N LEU A 221 -16.97 -4.34 1.90
CA LEU A 221 -16.96 -5.51 1.01
C LEU A 221 -18.33 -6.19 0.99
N GLU A 222 -19.03 -6.09 -0.14
CA GLU A 222 -20.43 -6.49 -0.26
C GLU A 222 -20.71 -7.98 -0.11
N ASP A 223 -19.85 -8.81 -0.68
CA ASP A 223 -20.02 -10.27 -0.68
C ASP A 223 -19.84 -10.94 0.68
N ILE A 224 -19.26 -10.22 1.65
CA ILE A 224 -19.06 -10.69 3.03
C ILE A 224 -19.98 -9.99 4.04
N LYS A 225 -20.84 -9.06 3.61
CA LYS A 225 -21.77 -8.32 4.48
C LYS A 225 -22.74 -9.22 5.27
N ASN A 226 -23.11 -10.36 4.69
CA ASN A 226 -24.04 -11.31 5.30
C ASN A 226 -23.39 -12.25 6.30
N ILE A 227 -22.09 -12.11 6.56
CA ILE A 227 -21.44 -12.88 7.61
C ILE A 227 -21.93 -12.36 8.96
N GLN A 228 -22.65 -13.24 9.69
CA GLN A 228 -23.12 -12.91 11.03
C GLN A 228 -21.92 -12.49 11.91
N PRO A 229 -22.00 -11.34 12.56
CA PRO A 229 -20.95 -10.92 13.49
C PRO A 229 -20.87 -11.96 14.62
N VAL A 230 -19.73 -12.64 14.68
CA VAL A 230 -19.44 -13.51 15.80
C VAL A 230 -19.23 -12.63 17.04
N LYS A 231 -19.76 -13.03 18.19
CA LYS A 231 -19.57 -12.28 19.44
C LYS A 231 -18.08 -12.05 19.66
N LYS A 232 -17.69 -10.78 19.66
CA LYS A 232 -16.30 -10.41 19.86
C LYS A 232 -15.85 -10.78 21.27
N VAL A 233 -14.73 -11.48 21.35
CA VAL A 233 -13.99 -11.67 22.60
C VAL A 233 -12.87 -10.66 22.62
N LYS A 234 -12.79 -9.85 23.66
CA LYS A 234 -11.68 -8.90 23.82
C LYS A 234 -10.39 -9.68 24.03
N LEU A 235 -9.48 -9.60 23.08
CA LEU A 235 -8.12 -10.09 23.19
C LEU A 235 -7.18 -8.89 23.24
N SER A 236 -6.55 -8.69 24.38
CA SER A 236 -5.56 -7.62 24.54
C SER A 236 -4.24 -7.98 23.86
N ALA A 237 -3.41 -6.97 23.61
CA ALA A 237 -2.06 -7.18 23.13
C ALA A 237 -1.23 -8.08 24.06
N ASP A 238 -1.45 -8.01 25.37
CA ASP A 238 -0.81 -8.91 26.34
C ASP A 238 -1.17 -10.37 26.09
N THR A 239 -2.45 -10.65 25.84
CA THR A 239 -2.91 -12.02 25.56
C THR A 239 -2.34 -12.56 24.25
N LEU A 240 -2.28 -11.74 23.19
CA LEU A 240 -1.81 -12.16 21.86
C LEU A 240 -0.28 -12.15 21.72
N PHE A 241 0.41 -11.29 22.45
CA PHE A 241 1.85 -11.03 22.26
C PHE A 241 2.67 -11.16 23.55
N ASN A 242 2.11 -11.71 24.61
CA ASN A 242 2.77 -11.82 25.92
C ASN A 242 3.36 -10.49 26.40
N GLY A 243 2.59 -9.42 26.24
CA GLY A 243 3.01 -8.06 26.64
C GLY A 243 3.93 -7.34 25.65
N PHE A 244 4.39 -8.01 24.59
CA PHE A 244 5.26 -7.40 23.57
C PHE A 244 4.56 -7.35 22.22
N VAL A 245 4.12 -6.15 21.83
CA VAL A 245 3.56 -5.91 20.49
C VAL A 245 4.70 -5.79 19.48
N PRO A 246 4.75 -6.62 18.43
CA PRO A 246 5.79 -6.52 17.41
C PRO A 246 5.82 -5.13 16.74
N PRO A 247 6.99 -4.61 16.35
CA PRO A 247 7.12 -3.29 15.71
C PRO A 247 6.22 -3.09 14.49
N SER A 248 5.95 -4.16 13.72
CA SER A 248 5.03 -4.14 12.58
C SER A 248 3.57 -3.89 12.96
N ARG A 249 3.25 -3.88 14.26
CA ARG A 249 1.91 -3.70 14.83
C ARG A 249 1.86 -2.59 15.89
N THR A 250 2.81 -1.66 15.84
CA THR A 250 2.92 -0.55 16.81
C THR A 250 1.69 0.35 16.87
N ARG A 251 0.79 0.26 15.89
CA ARG A 251 -0.50 0.97 15.91
C ARG A 251 -1.41 0.54 17.06
N PHE A 252 -1.31 -0.72 17.49
CA PHE A 252 -2.16 -1.28 18.54
C PHE A 252 -1.52 -1.10 19.90
N GLN A 253 -2.25 -0.48 20.80
CA GLN A 253 -1.89 -0.37 22.22
C GLN A 253 -2.21 -1.68 22.94
N LYS A 254 -1.77 -1.82 24.20
CA LYS A 254 -2.03 -3.01 25.01
C LYS A 254 -3.51 -3.31 25.23
N GLU A 255 -4.31 -2.26 25.31
CA GLU A 255 -5.75 -2.32 25.58
C GLU A 255 -6.59 -2.51 24.30
N ASP A 256 -5.96 -2.44 23.13
CA ASP A 256 -6.67 -2.57 21.86
C ASP A 256 -7.20 -3.99 21.65
N GLU A 257 -8.39 -4.10 21.09
CA GLU A 257 -8.95 -5.37 20.64
C GLU A 257 -8.24 -5.86 19.37
N LEU A 258 -7.58 -7.03 19.46
CA LEU A 258 -6.81 -7.60 18.35
C LEU A 258 -7.50 -8.81 17.69
N ASN A 259 -8.69 -9.18 18.15
CA ASN A 259 -9.45 -10.32 17.66
C ASN A 259 -9.71 -10.30 16.15
N ASP A 260 -10.02 -9.11 15.66
CA ASP A 260 -10.47 -8.91 14.29
C ASP A 260 -9.35 -8.46 13.38
N PHE A 261 -8.13 -8.41 13.90
CA PHE A 261 -7.08 -7.77 13.14
C PHE A 261 -6.74 -8.55 11.87
N PHE A 262 -6.11 -9.69 11.99
CA PHE A 262 -5.89 -10.66 10.91
C PHE A 262 -4.97 -11.80 11.38
N ILE A 263 -5.00 -12.91 10.65
CA ILE A 263 -4.07 -14.01 10.83
C ILE A 263 -3.04 -13.96 9.70
N PHE A 264 -1.78 -13.92 10.06
CA PHE A 264 -0.70 -14.01 9.09
C PHE A 264 -0.32 -15.47 8.83
N SER A 265 0.02 -15.75 7.59
CA SER A 265 0.86 -16.87 7.27
C SER A 265 2.23 -16.34 6.86
N ASP A 266 3.15 -16.22 7.78
CA ASP A 266 4.48 -15.71 7.52
C ASP A 266 5.52 -16.36 8.45
N LEU A 267 6.79 -16.17 8.17
CA LEU A 267 7.90 -16.74 8.95
C LEU A 267 8.26 -15.92 10.19
N ARG A 268 7.65 -14.77 10.39
CA ARG A 268 7.90 -13.94 11.57
C ARG A 268 7.28 -14.57 12.80
N ASN A 269 8.00 -14.51 13.91
CA ASN A 269 7.50 -15.03 15.17
C ASN A 269 6.40 -14.10 15.72
N GLY A 270 5.18 -14.59 15.77
CA GLY A 270 4.03 -13.88 16.29
C GLY A 270 2.88 -14.86 16.60
N HIS A 271 2.04 -14.52 17.55
CA HIS A 271 0.99 -15.42 18.03
C HIS A 271 -0.05 -15.79 16.96
N THR A 272 -0.31 -14.89 16.03
CA THR A 272 -1.24 -15.11 14.91
C THR A 272 -0.54 -15.63 13.64
N THR A 273 0.77 -15.87 13.68
CA THR A 273 1.53 -16.41 12.55
C THR A 273 1.26 -17.91 12.41
N ILE A 274 0.93 -18.33 11.18
CA ILE A 274 0.83 -19.73 10.79
C ILE A 274 2.08 -20.08 10.00
N HIS A 275 2.80 -21.09 10.47
CA HIS A 275 4.02 -21.57 9.82
C HIS A 275 3.76 -22.83 9.01
N SER A 276 4.69 -23.19 8.10
CA SER A 276 4.60 -24.45 7.34
C SER A 276 4.51 -25.66 8.25
N TRP A 277 5.18 -25.66 9.40
CA TRP A 277 5.12 -26.74 10.38
C TRP A 277 3.84 -26.77 11.24
N ASP A 278 3.00 -25.75 11.17
CA ASP A 278 1.63 -25.81 11.73
C ASP A 278 0.67 -26.52 10.76
N ILE A 279 1.01 -26.56 9.46
CA ILE A 279 0.20 -27.16 8.40
C ILE A 279 0.66 -28.56 8.05
N ILE A 280 1.96 -28.76 7.86
CA ILE A 280 2.60 -30.04 7.60
C ILE A 280 2.81 -30.73 8.95
N LYS A 281 2.40 -32.00 9.04
CA LYS A 281 2.57 -32.77 10.28
C LYS A 281 4.06 -32.88 10.62
N THR A 282 4.46 -32.29 11.74
CA THR A 282 5.83 -32.24 12.24
C THR A 282 5.90 -32.67 13.69
N THR A 283 7.05 -33.24 14.09
CA THR A 283 7.37 -33.54 15.49
C THR A 283 7.83 -32.27 16.22
N GLU A 284 7.83 -32.26 17.54
CA GLU A 284 8.34 -31.14 18.34
C GLU A 284 9.85 -30.87 18.05
N ARG A 285 10.62 -31.93 17.82
CA ARG A 285 12.03 -31.81 17.42
C ARG A 285 12.18 -31.11 16.09
N GLN A 286 11.37 -31.45 15.07
CA GLN A 286 11.35 -30.79 13.77
C GLN A 286 10.94 -29.33 13.88
N LYS A 287 9.96 -29.02 14.73
CA LYS A 287 9.57 -27.63 15.01
C LYS A 287 10.71 -26.83 15.65
N SER A 288 11.44 -27.41 16.60
CA SER A 288 12.59 -26.75 17.22
C SER A 288 13.70 -26.43 16.21
N ILE A 289 13.93 -27.32 15.25
CA ILE A 289 14.89 -27.09 14.14
C ILE A 289 14.41 -25.95 13.22
N CYS A 290 13.11 -25.92 12.89
CA CYS A 290 12.52 -24.83 12.12
C CYS A 290 12.64 -23.47 12.84
N LEU A 291 12.42 -23.44 14.15
CA LEU A 291 12.59 -22.23 14.96
C LEU A 291 14.06 -21.77 15.01
N ALA A 292 15.00 -22.72 15.09
CA ALA A 292 16.42 -22.41 14.99
C ALA A 292 16.77 -21.79 13.62
N LEU A 293 16.32 -22.40 12.52
CA LEU A 293 16.48 -21.83 11.17
C LEU A 293 15.90 -20.42 11.09
N LEU A 294 14.68 -20.20 11.62
CA LEU A 294 14.01 -18.90 11.62
C LEU A 294 14.83 -17.83 12.34
N LYS A 295 15.47 -18.18 13.46
CA LYS A 295 16.34 -17.29 14.23
C LYS A 295 17.66 -17.02 13.49
N LEU A 296 18.33 -18.07 13.00
CA LEU A 296 19.64 -17.97 12.37
C LEU A 296 19.62 -17.20 11.05
N ARG A 297 18.62 -17.44 10.19
CA ARG A 297 18.49 -16.79 8.88
C ARG A 297 18.32 -15.25 8.94
N ARG A 298 18.06 -14.71 10.11
CA ARG A 298 17.88 -13.26 10.37
C ARG A 298 19.03 -12.64 11.14
N SER A 299 19.96 -13.45 11.59
CA SER A 299 21.10 -12.96 12.37
C SER A 299 22.13 -12.30 11.46
N LYS A 300 22.41 -11.02 11.69
CA LYS A 300 23.47 -10.29 10.97
C LYS A 300 24.84 -10.91 11.12
N LYS A 301 25.06 -11.73 12.16
CA LYS A 301 26.30 -12.50 12.36
C LYS A 301 26.61 -13.45 11.19
N TYR A 302 25.59 -13.97 10.50
CA TYR A 302 25.73 -14.99 9.47
C TYR A 302 25.40 -14.54 8.06
N GLY A 303 24.95 -13.29 7.90
CA GLY A 303 24.66 -12.69 6.59
C GLY A 303 24.07 -11.29 6.69
N GLU A 304 24.40 -10.43 5.75
CA GLU A 304 23.94 -9.04 5.72
C GLU A 304 22.45 -8.90 5.37
N LYS A 305 21.93 -9.85 4.59
CA LYS A 305 20.54 -9.81 4.12
C LYS A 305 19.62 -10.51 5.12
N ASP A 306 18.47 -9.91 5.41
CA ASP A 306 17.39 -10.61 6.12
C ASP A 306 16.93 -11.81 5.29
N GLY A 307 17.03 -13.00 5.88
CA GLY A 307 16.64 -14.23 5.21
C GLY A 307 17.72 -14.87 4.32
N HIS A 308 18.91 -15.05 4.83
CA HIS A 308 19.96 -15.79 4.16
C HIS A 308 19.90 -17.30 4.45
N PRO A 309 20.36 -18.18 3.51
CA PRO A 309 20.50 -19.61 3.77
C PRO A 309 21.55 -19.91 4.84
N VAL A 310 21.29 -20.92 5.69
CA VAL A 310 22.08 -21.26 6.89
C VAL A 310 22.85 -22.57 6.67
N ALA A 311 24.14 -22.58 6.99
CA ALA A 311 24.96 -23.78 6.94
C ALA A 311 24.65 -24.73 8.10
N PHE A 312 24.85 -26.04 7.92
CA PHE A 312 24.63 -27.04 8.98
C PHE A 312 25.43 -26.72 10.26
N SER A 313 26.71 -26.34 10.12
CA SER A 313 27.55 -25.97 11.25
C SER A 313 27.00 -24.83 12.11
N THR A 314 26.27 -23.91 11.48
CA THR A 314 25.65 -22.78 12.19
C THR A 314 24.47 -23.22 13.07
N PHE A 315 23.75 -24.27 12.67
CA PHE A 315 22.67 -24.81 13.51
C PHE A 315 23.20 -25.40 14.81
N LEU A 316 24.41 -25.97 14.81
CA LEU A 316 25.03 -26.58 15.99
C LEU A 316 25.28 -25.56 17.12
N GLU A 317 25.29 -24.26 16.83
CA GLU A 317 25.37 -23.21 17.84
C GLU A 317 24.08 -23.12 18.70
N ILE A 318 22.93 -23.56 18.16
CA ILE A 318 21.64 -23.54 18.87
C ILE A 318 21.22 -24.95 19.27
N ILE A 319 21.52 -25.95 18.43
CA ILE A 319 21.15 -27.35 18.61
C ILE A 319 22.41 -28.20 18.47
N PRO A 320 23.23 -28.34 19.50
CA PRO A 320 24.54 -29.02 19.42
C PRO A 320 24.46 -30.49 19.00
N ASP A 321 23.35 -31.17 19.30
CA ASP A 321 23.09 -32.58 19.00
C ASP A 321 22.37 -32.82 17.67
N LEU A 322 22.21 -31.76 16.83
CA LEU A 322 21.53 -31.86 15.53
C LEU A 322 22.29 -32.78 14.58
N LYS A 323 21.55 -33.66 13.92
CA LYS A 323 22.05 -34.52 12.87
C LYS A 323 21.62 -33.99 11.49
N ILE A 324 22.47 -34.17 10.48
CA ILE A 324 22.19 -33.68 9.13
C ILE A 324 20.96 -34.36 8.51
N GLU A 325 20.69 -35.61 8.92
CA GLU A 325 19.52 -36.39 8.52
C GLU A 325 18.22 -35.73 8.95
N GLU A 326 18.22 -35.03 10.09
CA GLU A 326 17.02 -34.33 10.60
C GLU A 326 16.69 -33.11 9.70
N LEU A 327 17.69 -32.40 9.18
CA LEU A 327 17.48 -31.33 8.18
C LEU A 327 17.01 -31.91 6.85
N ASN A 328 17.59 -33.05 6.42
CA ASN A 328 17.15 -33.72 5.20
C ASN A 328 15.71 -34.23 5.29
N GLN A 329 15.25 -34.63 6.47
CA GLN A 329 13.84 -34.93 6.69
C GLN A 329 12.95 -33.69 6.48
N LEU A 330 13.36 -32.51 6.93
CA LEU A 330 12.62 -31.26 6.68
C LEU A 330 12.59 -30.90 5.19
N VAL A 331 13.66 -31.22 4.46
CA VAL A 331 13.71 -31.08 3.00
C VAL A 331 12.71 -32.04 2.34
N SER A 332 12.69 -33.30 2.75
CA SER A 332 11.73 -34.31 2.23
C SER A 332 10.27 -33.96 2.54
N LEU A 333 10.01 -33.32 3.67
CA LEU A 333 8.68 -32.81 4.03
C LEU A 333 8.27 -31.57 3.22
N GLY A 334 9.15 -30.99 2.41
CA GLY A 334 8.85 -29.78 1.66
C GLY A 334 8.76 -28.52 2.53
N ILE A 335 9.39 -28.50 3.69
CA ILE A 335 9.48 -27.33 4.59
C ILE A 335 10.71 -26.50 4.23
N CYS A 336 11.84 -27.15 4.04
CA CYS A 336 13.11 -26.54 3.67
C CYS A 336 13.59 -27.04 2.30
N TRP A 337 14.59 -26.37 1.76
CA TRP A 337 15.36 -26.83 0.63
C TRP A 337 16.84 -26.60 0.89
N GLN A 338 17.69 -27.35 0.21
CA GLN A 338 19.14 -27.22 0.30
C GLN A 338 19.66 -26.49 -0.95
N THR A 339 20.46 -25.45 -0.75
CA THR A 339 21.14 -24.73 -1.84
C THR A 339 22.25 -25.56 -2.45
N THR A 340 22.73 -25.19 -3.63
CA THR A 340 23.92 -25.81 -4.26
C THR A 340 25.18 -25.70 -3.40
N ALA A 341 25.25 -24.71 -2.51
CA ALA A 341 26.33 -24.54 -1.52
C ALA A 341 26.12 -25.33 -0.22
N GLY A 342 25.15 -26.28 -0.17
CA GLY A 342 24.89 -27.11 0.99
C GLY A 342 24.23 -26.39 2.18
N LYS A 343 23.71 -25.16 2.00
CA LYS A 343 23.01 -24.40 3.04
C LYS A 343 21.51 -24.63 2.97
N TYR A 344 20.81 -24.48 4.09
CA TYR A 344 19.39 -24.72 4.22
C TYR A 344 18.58 -23.43 4.33
N GLU A 345 17.41 -23.38 3.68
CA GLU A 345 16.48 -22.27 3.71
C GLU A 345 15.04 -22.79 3.61
N PHE A 346 14.07 -22.02 4.06
CA PHE A 346 12.66 -22.35 3.85
C PHE A 346 12.28 -22.25 2.37
N ILE A 347 11.44 -23.17 1.89
CA ILE A 347 11.01 -23.22 0.48
C ILE A 347 10.40 -21.90 0.02
N ASN A 348 9.65 -21.23 0.88
CA ASN A 348 8.95 -19.98 0.54
C ASN A 348 9.60 -18.73 1.13
N SER A 349 10.92 -18.77 1.39
CA SER A 349 11.65 -17.66 2.00
C SER A 349 11.50 -16.33 1.26
N LYS A 350 11.44 -16.35 -0.08
CA LYS A 350 11.26 -15.14 -0.90
C LYS A 350 9.90 -14.46 -0.68
N ASN A 351 8.91 -15.22 -0.26
CA ASN A 351 7.55 -14.72 -0.03
C ASN A 351 7.30 -14.34 1.42
N MET A 352 8.30 -14.46 2.30
CA MET A 352 8.21 -14.20 3.74
C MET A 352 7.12 -15.03 4.44
N THR A 353 6.62 -16.09 3.80
CA THR A 353 5.54 -16.95 4.30
C THR A 353 6.00 -18.38 4.40
N GLY A 354 5.56 -19.06 5.45
CA GLY A 354 5.75 -20.51 5.58
C GLY A 354 4.77 -21.31 4.71
N ILE A 355 3.81 -20.67 4.07
CA ILE A 355 2.74 -21.31 3.29
C ILE A 355 2.86 -20.88 1.83
N ASN A 356 2.84 -21.86 0.91
CA ASN A 356 3.02 -21.59 -0.51
C ASN A 356 1.92 -20.66 -1.04
N GLY A 357 2.32 -19.47 -1.49
CA GLY A 357 1.49 -18.54 -2.21
C GLY A 357 0.48 -17.74 -1.38
N ILE A 358 0.38 -17.95 -0.06
CA ILE A 358 -0.54 -17.20 0.80
C ILE A 358 0.26 -16.31 1.74
N TYR A 359 0.10 -14.99 1.58
CA TYR A 359 0.76 -14.00 2.45
C TYR A 359 -0.03 -13.70 3.71
N ARG A 360 -1.30 -13.38 3.53
CA ARG A 360 -2.19 -12.95 4.62
C ARG A 360 -3.61 -13.38 4.32
N ILE A 361 -4.31 -13.87 5.34
CA ILE A 361 -5.75 -14.07 5.28
C ILE A 361 -6.36 -13.17 6.35
N ILE A 362 -7.16 -12.23 5.92
CA ILE A 362 -7.80 -11.23 6.77
C ILE A 362 -9.18 -11.76 7.15
N LEU A 363 -9.56 -11.65 8.42
CA LEU A 363 -10.91 -11.99 8.82
C LEU A 363 -11.89 -10.92 8.35
N PRO A 364 -13.12 -11.30 7.97
CA PRO A 364 -14.13 -10.35 7.51
C PRO A 364 -14.53 -9.34 8.59
N THR A 365 -14.41 -9.71 9.86
CA THR A 365 -14.70 -8.86 11.01
C THR A 365 -13.55 -7.91 11.38
N ALA A 366 -12.45 -7.93 10.63
CA ALA A 366 -11.33 -7.03 10.88
C ALA A 366 -11.74 -5.55 10.75
N ASP A 367 -11.30 -4.74 11.69
CA ASP A 367 -11.51 -3.30 11.64
C ASP A 367 -10.57 -2.63 10.64
N ILE A 368 -9.43 -3.26 10.35
CA ILE A 368 -8.38 -2.69 9.50
C ILE A 368 -7.64 -3.78 8.73
N ILE A 369 -7.31 -3.50 7.48
CA ILE A 369 -6.42 -4.33 6.67
C ILE A 369 -5.02 -3.70 6.58
N PRO A 370 -3.99 -4.50 6.28
CA PRO A 370 -2.68 -3.96 5.92
C PRO A 370 -2.74 -3.14 4.63
N THR A 371 -1.70 -2.32 4.43
CA THR A 371 -1.53 -1.57 3.17
C THR A 371 -1.64 -2.49 1.94
N LEU A 372 -2.52 -2.14 1.02
CA LEU A 372 -2.51 -2.71 -0.33
C LEU A 372 -1.24 -2.27 -1.04
N THR A 373 -0.49 -3.23 -1.56
CA THR A 373 0.80 -2.97 -2.22
C THR A 373 0.73 -3.18 -3.72
N ALA A 374 1.62 -2.48 -4.45
CA ALA A 374 1.73 -2.59 -5.91
C ALA A 374 2.16 -3.99 -6.40
N THR A 375 2.82 -4.78 -5.57
CA THR A 375 3.26 -6.13 -5.94
C THR A 375 2.12 -7.13 -6.08
N GLY A 376 0.86 -6.65 -5.98
CA GLY A 376 -0.33 -7.48 -6.12
C GLY A 376 -0.33 -8.58 -5.08
N ALA A 377 0.05 -8.23 -3.85
CA ALA A 377 0.17 -9.19 -2.77
C ALA A 377 -1.04 -10.13 -2.80
N LYS A 378 -0.75 -11.39 -2.69
CA LYS A 378 -1.74 -12.45 -2.59
C LYS A 378 -2.39 -12.37 -1.20
N ASP A 379 -3.06 -11.26 -0.95
CA ASP A 379 -3.87 -11.05 0.23
C ASP A 379 -5.25 -11.65 -0.02
N TYR A 380 -5.73 -12.37 0.99
CA TYR A 380 -6.99 -13.06 0.96
C TYR A 380 -7.90 -12.54 2.07
N ILE A 381 -9.20 -12.68 1.86
CA ILE A 381 -10.22 -12.42 2.86
C ILE A 381 -10.93 -13.74 3.16
N ALA A 382 -11.05 -14.08 4.44
CA ALA A 382 -11.85 -15.23 4.85
C ALA A 382 -13.35 -14.95 4.61
N THR A 383 -14.07 -15.98 4.18
CA THR A 383 -15.52 -15.92 3.95
C THR A 383 -16.35 -16.29 5.17
N ILE A 384 -15.69 -16.61 6.27
CA ILE A 384 -16.29 -16.85 7.58
C ILE A 384 -15.41 -16.23 8.67
N SER A 385 -15.98 -15.89 9.80
CA SER A 385 -15.25 -15.41 10.97
C SER A 385 -15.03 -16.49 12.00
N ILE A 386 -13.99 -16.30 12.82
CA ILE A 386 -13.68 -17.14 14.00
C ILE A 386 -13.35 -16.23 15.17
N THR A 387 -13.61 -16.73 16.38
CA THR A 387 -13.18 -16.10 17.62
C THR A 387 -12.55 -17.15 18.53
N ALA A 388 -11.57 -16.75 19.31
CA ALA A 388 -10.92 -17.59 20.31
C ALA A 388 -10.38 -16.71 21.44
N THR A 389 -10.18 -17.31 22.60
CA THR A 389 -9.63 -16.63 23.78
C THR A 389 -8.12 -16.76 23.89
N HIS A 390 -7.53 -17.75 23.21
CA HIS A 390 -6.09 -18.02 23.24
C HIS A 390 -5.48 -18.15 21.85
N PRO A 391 -4.23 -17.72 21.64
CA PRO A 391 -3.56 -17.76 20.34
C PRO A 391 -3.50 -19.16 19.73
N GLN A 392 -3.31 -20.21 20.52
CA GLN A 392 -3.24 -21.58 20.00
C GLN A 392 -4.61 -22.10 19.55
N GLU A 393 -5.67 -21.79 20.28
CA GLU A 393 -7.04 -22.07 19.88
C GLU A 393 -7.37 -21.33 18.57
N TYR A 394 -6.96 -20.08 18.48
CA TYR A 394 -7.13 -19.26 17.28
C TYR A 394 -6.50 -19.92 16.05
N LYS A 395 -5.25 -20.39 16.16
CA LYS A 395 -4.55 -21.10 15.08
C LYS A 395 -5.28 -22.41 14.71
N GLN A 396 -5.71 -23.19 15.69
CA GLN A 396 -6.43 -24.44 15.44
C GLN A 396 -7.76 -24.21 14.73
N LEU A 397 -8.54 -23.24 15.19
CA LEU A 397 -9.80 -22.86 14.56
C LEU A 397 -9.59 -22.33 13.15
N PHE A 398 -8.57 -21.50 12.93
CA PHE A 398 -8.21 -21.01 11.62
C PHE A 398 -7.89 -22.15 10.64
N LEU A 399 -7.02 -23.07 11.04
CA LEU A 399 -6.67 -24.22 10.21
C LEU A 399 -7.88 -25.12 9.91
N LYS A 400 -8.71 -25.40 10.92
CA LYS A 400 -9.86 -26.29 10.81
C LYS A 400 -11.01 -25.69 10.02
N LYS A 401 -11.36 -24.41 10.27
CA LYS A 401 -12.58 -23.78 9.74
C LYS A 401 -12.34 -22.92 8.52
N ILE A 402 -11.15 -22.36 8.33
CA ILE A 402 -10.83 -21.42 7.24
C ILE A 402 -9.88 -22.05 6.23
N TYR A 403 -8.67 -22.44 6.68
CA TYR A 403 -7.60 -22.84 5.77
C TYR A 403 -7.89 -24.18 5.05
N LYS A 404 -8.13 -25.26 5.80
CA LYS A 404 -8.38 -26.60 5.24
C LYS A 404 -9.61 -26.65 4.33
N PRO A 405 -10.77 -26.08 4.71
CA PRO A 405 -11.96 -26.06 3.83
C PRO A 405 -11.90 -24.95 2.78
N LYS A 406 -10.80 -24.21 2.65
CA LYS A 406 -10.60 -23.10 1.69
C LYS A 406 -11.70 -22.02 1.77
N LYS A 407 -12.13 -21.68 2.99
CA LYS A 407 -13.11 -20.62 3.24
C LYS A 407 -12.48 -19.24 3.19
N PHE A 408 -11.80 -18.91 2.09
CA PHE A 408 -11.19 -17.61 1.82
C PHE A 408 -11.07 -17.39 0.31
N ARG A 409 -11.00 -16.15 -0.10
CA ARG A 409 -10.81 -15.71 -1.48
C ARG A 409 -9.76 -14.60 -1.58
N GLU A 410 -9.22 -14.38 -2.76
CA GLU A 410 -8.35 -13.23 -3.02
C GLU A 410 -9.12 -11.91 -2.88
N ILE A 411 -8.40 -10.85 -2.53
CA ILE A 411 -8.87 -9.47 -2.69
C ILE A 411 -9.01 -9.20 -4.19
N THR A 412 -10.21 -8.84 -4.62
CA THR A 412 -10.52 -8.53 -6.02
C THR A 412 -10.12 -7.08 -6.37
N PRO A 413 -10.05 -6.71 -7.67
CA PRO A 413 -9.91 -5.31 -8.06
C PRO A 413 -11.04 -4.42 -7.54
N GLN A 414 -12.27 -4.93 -7.45
CA GLN A 414 -13.42 -4.22 -6.89
C GLN A 414 -13.23 -3.93 -5.39
N ASP A 415 -12.73 -4.91 -4.63
CA ASP A 415 -12.39 -4.70 -3.22
C ASP A 415 -11.29 -3.64 -3.09
N ALA A 416 -10.22 -3.75 -3.89
CA ALA A 416 -9.11 -2.81 -3.88
C ALA A 416 -9.57 -1.38 -4.23
N ARG A 417 -10.48 -1.23 -5.20
CA ARG A 417 -11.12 0.04 -5.55
C ARG A 417 -11.78 0.68 -4.33
N LYS A 418 -12.65 -0.06 -3.65
CA LYS A 418 -13.39 0.40 -2.47
C LYS A 418 -12.47 0.72 -1.29
N LEU A 419 -11.48 -0.15 -1.04
CA LEU A 419 -10.50 0.01 0.03
C LEU A 419 -9.56 1.22 -0.17
N GLN A 420 -9.47 1.76 -1.39
CA GLN A 420 -8.73 3.00 -1.70
C GLN A 420 -9.65 4.23 -1.80
N GLY A 421 -10.96 4.06 -1.62
CA GLY A 421 -11.94 5.16 -1.66
C GLY A 421 -12.33 5.62 -3.07
N PHE A 422 -12.03 4.83 -4.09
CA PHE A 422 -12.48 5.11 -5.46
C PHE A 422 -13.98 4.91 -5.61
N PRO A 423 -14.68 5.73 -6.40
CA PRO A 423 -16.13 5.65 -6.58
C PRO A 423 -16.55 4.36 -7.29
N ASP A 424 -17.82 3.97 -7.08
CA ASP A 424 -18.34 2.69 -7.58
C ASP A 424 -18.35 2.57 -9.10
N ASN A 425 -18.53 3.68 -9.80
CA ASN A 425 -18.50 3.76 -11.26
C ASN A 425 -17.12 3.94 -11.87
N PHE A 426 -16.04 3.89 -11.06
CA PHE A 426 -14.67 3.99 -11.57
C PHE A 426 -14.31 2.75 -12.41
N ILE A 427 -13.89 3.00 -13.65
CA ILE A 427 -13.45 1.96 -14.59
C ILE A 427 -11.98 1.62 -14.30
N TYR A 428 -11.69 0.37 -14.03
CA TYR A 428 -10.33 -0.12 -13.79
C TYR A 428 -9.89 -1.11 -14.86
N HIS A 429 -8.60 -1.39 -14.92
CA HIS A 429 -8.00 -2.28 -15.92
C HIS A 429 -8.62 -3.68 -15.86
N PRO A 430 -8.99 -4.32 -17.02
CA PRO A 430 -9.68 -5.60 -17.04
C PRO A 430 -8.83 -6.77 -16.49
N GLN A 431 -7.51 -6.67 -16.57
CA GLN A 431 -6.61 -7.66 -15.96
C GLN A 431 -6.45 -7.39 -14.46
N SER A 432 -6.91 -8.32 -13.64
CA SER A 432 -6.95 -8.22 -12.18
C SER A 432 -5.59 -7.85 -11.55
N ALA A 433 -4.50 -8.44 -12.02
CA ALA A 433 -3.16 -8.17 -11.49
C ALA A 433 -2.73 -6.71 -11.72
N ILE A 434 -3.05 -6.16 -12.91
CA ILE A 434 -2.75 -4.78 -13.26
C ILE A 434 -3.61 -3.82 -12.43
N ALA A 435 -4.92 -4.06 -12.36
CA ALA A 435 -5.84 -3.25 -11.57
C ALA A 435 -5.43 -3.21 -10.08
N LYS A 436 -5.13 -4.38 -9.47
CA LYS A 436 -4.66 -4.45 -8.09
C LYS A 436 -3.34 -3.69 -7.89
N LYS A 437 -2.40 -3.78 -8.83
CA LYS A 437 -1.15 -3.01 -8.81
C LYS A 437 -1.42 -1.50 -8.86
N GLN A 438 -2.31 -1.06 -9.73
CA GLN A 438 -2.69 0.34 -9.89
C GLN A 438 -3.34 0.90 -8.61
N PHE A 439 -4.30 0.20 -8.02
CA PHE A 439 -4.87 0.58 -6.73
C PHE A 439 -3.86 0.56 -5.59
N GLY A 440 -2.92 -0.39 -5.59
CA GLY A 440 -1.82 -0.43 -4.62
C GLY A 440 -0.89 0.79 -4.69
N ASN A 441 -0.69 1.36 -5.88
CA ASN A 441 0.08 2.60 -6.10
C ASN A 441 -0.73 3.87 -5.86
N ALA A 442 -2.06 3.81 -5.96
CA ALA A 442 -2.90 5.00 -5.87
C ALA A 442 -2.86 5.65 -4.48
N VAL A 443 -3.06 6.95 -4.45
CA VAL A 443 -3.21 7.72 -3.21
C VAL A 443 -4.58 7.43 -2.57
N PRO A 444 -4.70 7.46 -1.23
CA PRO A 444 -5.98 7.31 -0.54
C PRO A 444 -6.82 8.59 -0.74
N ILE A 445 -7.90 8.48 -1.53
CA ILE A 445 -8.70 9.64 -1.96
C ILE A 445 -9.22 10.46 -0.78
N THR A 446 -9.71 9.82 0.27
CA THR A 446 -10.29 10.51 1.44
C THR A 446 -9.25 11.33 2.20
N VAL A 447 -8.00 10.87 2.28
CA VAL A 447 -6.91 11.63 2.90
C VAL A 447 -6.57 12.86 2.07
N VAL A 448 -6.44 12.70 0.74
CA VAL A 448 -6.20 13.82 -0.17
C VAL A 448 -7.30 14.87 -0.04
N GLN A 449 -8.58 14.45 -0.01
CA GLN A 449 -9.69 15.37 0.17
C GLN A 449 -9.62 16.14 1.49
N ALA A 450 -9.26 15.49 2.59
CA ALA A 450 -9.14 16.13 3.89
C ALA A 450 -8.00 17.16 3.91
N VAL A 451 -6.82 16.80 3.37
CA VAL A 451 -5.67 17.72 3.28
C VAL A 451 -5.99 18.91 2.36
N ALA A 452 -6.55 18.62 1.18
CA ALA A 452 -6.88 19.66 0.20
C ALA A 452 -7.93 20.62 0.73
N ARG A 453 -8.96 20.17 1.46
CA ARG A 453 -9.99 21.06 2.05
C ARG A 453 -9.37 22.12 2.94
N ASN A 454 -8.51 21.71 3.90
CA ASN A 454 -7.84 22.66 4.79
C ASN A 454 -6.90 23.62 4.04
N LEU A 455 -6.27 23.15 2.95
CA LEU A 455 -5.42 23.99 2.13
C LEU A 455 -6.23 25.02 1.33
N LEU A 456 -7.33 24.59 0.73
CA LEU A 456 -8.18 25.44 -0.11
C LEU A 456 -8.81 26.59 0.69
N GLU A 457 -9.13 26.41 1.98
CA GLU A 457 -9.57 27.47 2.87
C GLU A 457 -8.57 28.64 3.00
N ILE A 458 -7.29 28.38 2.70
CA ILE A 458 -6.23 29.40 2.80
C ILE A 458 -5.94 30.05 1.45
N ILE A 459 -5.92 29.24 0.37
CA ILE A 459 -5.44 29.72 -0.94
C ILE A 459 -6.56 30.27 -1.82
N LEU A 460 -7.82 29.99 -1.50
CA LEU A 460 -8.97 30.55 -2.21
C LEU A 460 -9.49 31.79 -1.47
N PRO A 461 -9.85 32.87 -2.19
CA PRO A 461 -10.50 34.01 -1.56
C PRO A 461 -11.86 33.56 -0.97
N ASN A 462 -12.18 34.08 0.21
CA ASN A 462 -13.49 33.96 0.83
C ASN A 462 -14.55 34.67 -0.01
#